data_46d4cab57386ee7642f55a6b9904df84
#
_entry.id   46d4cab57386ee7642f55a6b9904df84
#
_cell.length_a   1.000
_cell.length_b   1.000
_cell.length_c   1.000
_cell.angle_alpha   90.00
_cell.angle_beta   90.00
_cell.angle_gamma   90.00
#
_symmetry.space_group_name_H-M   'P 1'
#
loop_
_entity.id
_entity.type
_entity.pdbx_description
1 polymer ?
#
loop_
_entity_poly.entity_id
_entity_poly.type
_entity_poly.pdbx_seq_one_letter_code
_entity_poly.pdbx_strand_id
1 'polypeptide(L)'
;MRMNSTKWLIMFASPIFLFWNATFAQQNNLLPDYPNSYEIVSDIVNMPDGRAMGSGNAIDVDSQGNIWVFERCGGNNGACLESNVDPVLKFSPEGELLLSFGSGMFVWPHGIIIDDDDNLWLIDAGVVDGEKGNQIFKFSQGGELLIELGQPGIRGDGPGQFNEPADLAIAPDGTLYIVDGHIDPNSNRRIVHLTAEGEFIEAWGEKGYGPLQFEGPHAVAVDSQGRVYVGDRTNNRLQVLSPNGELLAIWTHWGRPSGIRIENDTLYVVDSESRADEGEYGYNPGWHRGIYVGTLDGSITDFIPDPSPSGGTSFPEGISVDDNGVIWGASVGDREVLKFVKQ
;
A
#
# COMPACT_ATOMS: atom_id res chain seq x y z
N MET A 1 -39.58 -53.05 -55.13
CA MET A 1 -38.42 -52.14 -55.05
C MET A 1 -38.43 -51.50 -53.69
N ARG A 2 -37.59 -52.00 -52.73
CA ARG A 2 -37.51 -51.48 -51.35
C ARG A 2 -36.37 -50.50 -51.25
N MET A 3 -36.66 -49.28 -50.85
CA MET A 3 -35.67 -48.26 -50.53
C MET A 3 -35.34 -48.36 -49.04
N ASN A 4 -34.08 -48.63 -48.75
CA ASN A 4 -33.54 -48.59 -47.38
C ASN A 4 -33.17 -47.15 -47.04
N SER A 5 -33.78 -46.62 -45.99
CA SER A 5 -33.40 -45.33 -45.38
C SER A 5 -32.40 -45.56 -44.24
N THR A 6 -31.15 -45.22 -44.44
CA THR A 6 -30.11 -45.22 -43.41
C THR A 6 -30.26 -43.99 -42.52
N LYS A 7 -30.64 -44.17 -41.26
CA LYS A 7 -30.68 -43.09 -40.27
C LYS A 7 -29.27 -42.88 -39.70
N TRP A 8 -28.68 -41.72 -39.90
CA TRP A 8 -27.48 -41.30 -39.23
C TRP A 8 -27.84 -40.74 -37.81
N LEU A 9 -27.27 -41.37 -36.79
CA LEU A 9 -27.39 -40.95 -35.41
C LEU A 9 -26.25 -39.93 -35.17
N ILE A 10 -26.60 -38.65 -35.03
CA ILE A 10 -25.63 -37.62 -34.64
C ILE A 10 -25.61 -37.63 -33.10
N MET A 11 -24.51 -38.13 -32.52
CA MET A 11 -24.23 -37.97 -31.10
C MET A 11 -23.74 -36.52 -30.85
N PHE A 12 -24.55 -35.76 -30.17
CA PHE A 12 -24.08 -34.50 -29.55
C PHE A 12 -23.29 -34.84 -28.29
N ALA A 13 -21.96 -34.66 -28.33
CA ALA A 13 -21.14 -34.63 -27.15
C ALA A 13 -21.34 -33.27 -26.47
N SER A 14 -22.05 -33.23 -25.35
CA SER A 14 -22.10 -32.04 -24.49
C SER A 14 -20.75 -31.88 -23.78
N PRO A 15 -20.16 -30.68 -23.80
CA PRO A 15 -18.97 -30.42 -22.99
C PRO A 15 -19.40 -30.42 -21.50
N ILE A 16 -18.79 -31.31 -20.74
CA ILE A 16 -18.89 -31.30 -19.28
C ILE A 16 -18.02 -30.12 -18.82
N PHE A 17 -18.65 -29.00 -18.50
CA PHE A 17 -18.01 -27.95 -17.72
C PHE A 17 -17.80 -28.48 -16.30
N LEU A 18 -16.58 -28.86 -15.98
CA LEU A 18 -16.15 -29.05 -14.59
C LEU A 18 -16.12 -27.66 -13.92
N PHE A 19 -17.23 -27.32 -13.26
CA PHE A 19 -17.20 -26.25 -12.27
C PHE A 19 -16.30 -26.71 -11.14
N TRP A 20 -15.12 -26.13 -11.06
CA TRP A 20 -14.35 -26.14 -9.84
C TRP A 20 -15.13 -25.32 -8.82
N ASN A 21 -15.90 -25.98 -7.99
CA ASN A 21 -16.39 -25.42 -6.74
C ASN A 21 -15.17 -25.28 -5.82
N ALA A 22 -14.47 -24.14 -5.89
CA ALA A 22 -13.63 -23.71 -4.81
C ALA A 22 -14.58 -23.45 -3.63
N THR A 23 -14.77 -24.42 -2.77
CA THR A 23 -15.31 -24.24 -1.45
C THR A 23 -14.31 -23.35 -0.71
N PHE A 24 -14.58 -22.06 -0.64
CA PHE A 24 -13.96 -21.19 0.34
C PHE A 24 -14.40 -21.73 1.71
N ALA A 25 -13.58 -22.58 2.30
CA ALA A 25 -13.68 -22.88 3.72
C ALA A 25 -13.36 -21.57 4.42
N GLN A 26 -14.39 -20.88 4.89
CA GLN A 26 -14.28 -19.81 5.86
C GLN A 26 -13.61 -20.46 7.09
N GLN A 27 -12.31 -20.27 7.21
CA GLN A 27 -11.56 -20.71 8.37
C GLN A 27 -11.94 -19.77 9.52
N ASN A 28 -13.01 -20.12 10.23
CA ASN A 28 -13.31 -19.61 11.56
C ASN A 28 -12.28 -20.19 12.53
N ASN A 29 -11.04 -19.77 12.46
CA ASN A 29 -10.04 -20.14 13.46
C ASN A 29 -9.14 -18.93 13.71
N LEU A 30 -9.05 -18.63 15.01
CA LEU A 30 -7.98 -17.89 15.62
C LEU A 30 -6.70 -18.01 14.77
N LEU A 31 -6.07 -16.88 14.48
CA LEU A 31 -4.73 -16.90 13.87
C LEU A 31 -3.92 -17.99 14.56
N PRO A 32 -3.24 -18.88 13.82
CA PRO A 32 -2.25 -19.74 14.46
C PRO A 32 -1.34 -18.85 15.29
N ASP A 33 -0.89 -19.34 16.44
CA ASP A 33 0.10 -18.64 17.28
C ASP A 33 1.40 -18.47 16.51
N TYR A 34 1.45 -17.46 15.62
CA TYR A 34 2.70 -17.07 14.99
C TYR A 34 3.62 -16.49 16.05
N PRO A 35 4.92 -16.81 16.02
CA PRO A 35 5.87 -16.18 16.92
C PRO A 35 5.89 -14.66 16.68
N ASN A 36 6.15 -13.90 17.74
CA ASN A 36 6.55 -12.51 17.66
C ASN A 36 8.04 -12.43 18.00
N SER A 37 8.86 -12.28 16.96
CA SER A 37 10.32 -12.19 17.09
C SER A 37 10.80 -10.74 17.17
N TYR A 38 9.92 -9.76 17.40
CA TYR A 38 10.27 -8.34 17.37
C TYR A 38 9.92 -7.63 18.69
N GLU A 39 10.76 -6.67 19.06
CA GLU A 39 10.51 -5.71 20.12
C GLU A 39 10.14 -4.36 19.52
N ILE A 40 9.13 -3.70 20.10
CA ILE A 40 8.64 -2.39 19.66
C ILE A 40 9.37 -1.31 20.46
N VAL A 41 9.92 -0.32 19.77
CA VAL A 41 10.56 0.88 20.34
C VAL A 41 9.76 2.10 19.88
N SER A 42 9.34 2.93 20.83
CA SER A 42 8.66 4.22 20.61
C SER A 42 9.56 5.40 20.98
N ASP A 43 9.05 6.62 20.83
CA ASP A 43 9.72 7.88 21.18
C ASP A 43 11.09 8.05 20.47
N ILE A 44 11.16 7.64 19.22
CA ILE A 44 12.41 7.60 18.43
C ILE A 44 12.69 8.86 17.64
N VAL A 45 11.73 9.77 17.51
CA VAL A 45 11.91 11.04 16.80
C VAL A 45 11.55 12.23 17.68
N ASN A 46 12.34 13.29 17.61
CA ASN A 46 12.19 14.50 18.40
C ASN A 46 11.56 15.62 17.54
N MET A 47 10.31 15.95 17.84
CA MET A 47 9.67 17.08 17.18
C MET A 47 10.13 18.41 17.80
N PRO A 48 10.28 19.50 17.01
CA PRO A 48 10.60 20.81 17.53
C PRO A 48 9.54 21.33 18.51
N ASP A 49 9.95 22.17 19.46
CA ASP A 49 9.05 22.81 20.43
C ASP A 49 7.84 23.49 19.74
N GLY A 50 6.65 23.15 20.19
CA GLY A 50 5.40 23.72 19.68
C GLY A 50 4.86 23.08 18.40
N ARG A 51 5.56 22.07 17.85
CA ARG A 51 5.08 21.30 16.72
C ARG A 51 4.70 19.87 17.13
N ALA A 52 3.45 19.49 16.90
CA ALA A 52 3.05 18.08 16.99
C ALA A 52 3.28 17.39 15.63
N MET A 53 3.59 16.10 15.67
CA MET A 53 3.51 15.26 14.47
C MET A 53 2.05 15.09 14.07
N GLY A 54 1.77 15.17 12.78
CA GLY A 54 0.47 14.83 12.24
C GLY A 54 0.30 13.31 12.07
N SER A 55 -0.87 12.92 11.64
CA SER A 55 -1.09 11.53 11.20
C SER A 55 -0.07 11.17 10.14
N GLY A 56 0.76 10.17 10.41
CA GLY A 56 1.77 9.66 9.52
C GLY A 56 1.31 8.31 8.97
N ASN A 57 1.19 8.20 7.66
CA ASN A 57 0.96 6.91 7.01
C ASN A 57 2.07 6.55 6.01
N ALA A 58 3.08 7.41 5.93
CA ALA A 58 4.17 7.24 4.98
C ALA A 58 5.52 7.48 5.66
N ILE A 59 6.39 6.48 5.60
CA ILE A 59 7.73 6.47 6.19
C ILE A 59 8.67 5.68 5.29
N ASP A 60 9.90 6.17 5.14
CA ASP A 60 10.97 5.41 4.52
C ASP A 60 12.33 5.79 5.12
N VAL A 61 13.37 5.02 4.83
CA VAL A 61 14.72 5.20 5.41
C VAL A 61 15.72 5.30 4.27
N ASP A 62 16.55 6.35 4.28
CA ASP A 62 17.57 6.55 3.25
C ASP A 62 18.82 5.68 3.50
N SER A 63 19.74 5.64 2.53
CA SER A 63 20.98 4.84 2.58
C SER A 63 21.90 5.19 3.76
N GLN A 64 21.69 6.34 4.40
CA GLN A 64 22.44 6.80 5.56
C GLN A 64 21.75 6.48 6.89
N GLY A 65 20.56 5.83 6.83
CA GLY A 65 19.73 5.51 7.98
C GLY A 65 18.90 6.67 8.51
N ASN A 66 18.80 7.79 7.76
CA ASN A 66 17.88 8.86 8.14
C ASN A 66 16.44 8.45 7.89
N ILE A 67 15.56 8.84 8.81
CA ILE A 67 14.14 8.49 8.79
C ILE A 67 13.39 9.62 8.10
N TRP A 68 12.66 9.29 7.04
CA TRP A 68 11.81 10.23 6.33
C TRP A 68 10.35 9.93 6.61
N VAL A 69 9.61 10.96 6.99
CA VAL A 69 8.18 10.87 7.28
C VAL A 69 7.43 11.89 6.44
N PHE A 70 6.37 11.43 5.78
CA PHE A 70 5.45 12.29 5.06
C PHE A 70 4.11 12.30 5.81
N GLU A 71 3.87 13.36 6.61
CA GLU A 71 2.79 13.46 7.57
C GLU A 71 1.76 14.54 7.18
N ARG A 72 0.62 14.55 7.82
CA ARG A 72 -0.53 15.40 7.47
C ARG A 72 -0.47 16.77 8.18
N CYS A 73 0.61 17.54 7.95
CA CYS A 73 0.81 18.92 8.39
C CYS A 73 0.48 19.19 9.88
N GLY A 74 0.91 18.27 10.77
CA GLY A 74 0.64 18.38 12.22
C GLY A 74 -0.79 18.01 12.62
N GLY A 75 -1.63 17.56 11.71
CA GLY A 75 -3.04 17.26 11.94
C GLY A 75 -3.49 15.90 11.39
N ASN A 76 -4.77 15.80 11.04
CA ASN A 76 -5.40 14.64 10.41
C ASN A 76 -5.68 14.92 8.92
N ASN A 77 -6.50 14.06 8.29
CA ASN A 77 -6.97 14.24 6.92
C ASN A 77 -7.50 15.67 6.72
N GLY A 78 -7.05 16.31 5.62
CA GLY A 78 -7.41 17.67 5.27
C GLY A 78 -6.63 18.76 6.02
N ALA A 79 -5.76 18.43 6.97
CA ALA A 79 -5.00 19.44 7.71
C ALA A 79 -4.03 20.23 6.82
N CYS A 80 -3.54 19.65 5.72
CA CYS A 80 -2.65 20.35 4.78
C CYS A 80 -3.33 21.34 3.85
N LEU A 81 -4.65 21.36 3.76
CA LEU A 81 -5.39 22.23 2.82
C LEU A 81 -5.04 23.71 2.94
N GLU A 82 -4.96 24.20 4.17
CA GLU A 82 -4.67 25.60 4.48
C GLU A 82 -3.46 25.76 5.43
N SER A 83 -2.62 24.72 5.53
CA SER A 83 -1.49 24.70 6.45
C SER A 83 -0.22 25.28 5.83
N ASN A 84 0.53 26.01 6.66
CA ASN A 84 1.90 26.42 6.35
C ASN A 84 2.95 25.54 7.06
N VAL A 85 2.55 24.35 7.55
CA VAL A 85 3.43 23.39 8.20
C VAL A 85 4.02 22.47 7.13
N ASP A 86 5.33 22.25 7.18
CA ASP A 86 6.02 21.34 6.27
C ASP A 86 5.64 19.88 6.57
N PRO A 87 5.08 19.13 5.63
CA PRO A 87 4.67 17.74 5.88
C PRO A 87 5.78 16.73 5.65
N VAL A 88 6.86 17.08 4.95
CA VAL A 88 7.99 16.18 4.71
C VAL A 88 9.05 16.46 5.76
N LEU A 89 9.41 15.43 6.53
CA LEU A 89 10.33 15.51 7.66
C LEU A 89 11.47 14.52 7.47
N LYS A 90 12.70 14.98 7.65
CA LYS A 90 13.90 14.13 7.73
C LYS A 90 14.46 14.16 9.14
N PHE A 91 14.61 12.99 9.75
CA PHE A 91 15.26 12.82 11.05
C PHE A 91 16.56 12.05 10.90
N SER A 92 17.53 12.33 11.76
CA SER A 92 18.74 11.50 11.90
C SER A 92 18.38 10.11 12.46
N PRO A 93 19.31 9.13 12.40
CA PRO A 93 19.12 7.83 13.05
C PRO A 93 18.88 7.93 14.57
N GLU A 94 19.31 9.03 15.21
CA GLU A 94 19.12 9.35 16.64
C GLU A 94 17.79 10.11 16.89
N GLY A 95 17.01 10.41 15.83
CA GLY A 95 15.71 11.05 15.92
C GLY A 95 15.72 12.58 15.92
N GLU A 96 16.85 13.22 15.64
CA GLU A 96 16.93 14.69 15.54
C GLU A 96 16.40 15.18 14.19
N LEU A 97 15.52 16.19 14.18
CA LEU A 97 15.01 16.79 12.93
C LEU A 97 16.14 17.51 12.16
N LEU A 98 16.44 17.03 10.96
CA LEU A 98 17.48 17.56 10.09
C LEU A 98 16.95 18.52 9.02
N LEU A 99 15.75 18.22 8.48
CA LEU A 99 15.15 18.99 7.38
C LEU A 99 13.64 18.88 7.45
N SER A 100 12.94 19.93 7.05
CA SER A 100 11.52 19.88 6.70
C SER A 100 11.21 20.75 5.50
N PHE A 101 10.22 20.35 4.68
CA PHE A 101 9.79 21.12 3.50
C PHE A 101 8.38 20.72 3.04
N GLY A 102 7.87 21.42 2.01
CA GLY A 102 6.63 21.07 1.33
C GLY A 102 5.38 21.80 1.84
N SER A 103 5.56 22.83 2.67
CA SER A 103 4.46 23.70 3.13
C SER A 103 3.61 24.22 1.98
N GLY A 104 2.29 24.05 2.08
CA GLY A 104 1.31 24.53 1.09
C GLY A 104 1.24 23.74 -0.22
N MET A 105 2.12 22.76 -0.44
CA MET A 105 2.17 21.98 -1.69
C MET A 105 1.09 20.91 -1.77
N PHE A 106 0.85 20.21 -0.66
CA PHE A 106 0.06 18.98 -0.62
C PHE A 106 -1.35 19.20 -0.09
N VAL A 107 -2.23 18.27 -0.43
CA VAL A 107 -3.61 18.19 0.04
C VAL A 107 -3.76 17.07 1.07
N TRP A 108 -3.32 15.88 0.73
CA TRP A 108 -3.42 14.68 1.56
C TRP A 108 -2.18 13.80 1.38
N PRO A 109 -1.11 14.08 2.15
CA PRO A 109 0.07 13.22 2.22
C PRO A 109 -0.31 11.75 2.43
N HIS A 110 0.20 10.84 1.55
CA HIS A 110 -0.23 9.44 1.62
C HIS A 110 0.91 8.43 1.51
N GLY A 111 1.74 8.45 0.48
CA GLY A 111 2.84 7.50 0.28
C GLY A 111 4.21 8.17 0.20
N ILE A 112 5.26 7.48 0.63
CA ILE A 112 6.67 7.84 0.43
C ILE A 112 7.48 6.61 0.08
N ILE A 113 8.36 6.76 -0.92
CA ILE A 113 9.39 5.77 -1.27
C ILE A 113 10.68 6.52 -1.53
N ILE A 114 11.79 5.96 -1.07
CA ILE A 114 13.14 6.44 -1.39
C ILE A 114 13.74 5.50 -2.42
N ASP A 115 14.27 6.06 -3.50
CA ASP A 115 14.93 5.30 -4.56
C ASP A 115 16.43 5.07 -4.26
N ASP A 116 17.09 4.27 -5.11
CA ASP A 116 18.51 3.90 -4.95
C ASP A 116 19.48 5.10 -5.04
N ASP A 117 19.02 6.24 -5.54
CA ASP A 117 19.75 7.50 -5.58
C ASP A 117 19.44 8.41 -4.37
N ASP A 118 18.72 7.87 -3.37
CA ASP A 118 18.19 8.57 -2.19
C ASP A 118 17.22 9.73 -2.52
N ASN A 119 16.54 9.71 -3.67
CA ASN A 119 15.48 10.67 -3.95
C ASN A 119 14.15 10.18 -3.39
N LEU A 120 13.29 11.12 -3.00
CA LEU A 120 11.99 10.85 -2.42
C LEU A 120 10.89 10.89 -3.47
N TRP A 121 10.11 9.83 -3.55
CA TRP A 121 8.84 9.81 -4.26
C TRP A 121 7.71 10.01 -3.26
N LEU A 122 6.93 11.08 -3.43
CA LEU A 122 5.86 11.49 -2.52
C LEU A 122 4.52 11.46 -3.25
N ILE A 123 3.50 10.88 -2.61
CA ILE A 123 2.17 10.72 -3.18
C ILE A 123 1.18 11.61 -2.45
N ASP A 124 0.51 12.49 -3.19
CA ASP A 124 -0.60 13.32 -2.72
C ASP A 124 -1.94 12.73 -3.21
N ALA A 125 -2.62 12.00 -2.33
CA ALA A 125 -3.89 11.35 -2.63
C ALA A 125 -5.07 12.32 -2.66
N GLY A 126 -4.93 13.49 -2.07
CA GLY A 126 -6.00 14.48 -2.01
C GLY A 126 -6.13 15.31 -3.28
N VAL A 127 -7.20 16.10 -3.34
CA VAL A 127 -7.39 17.03 -4.46
C VAL A 127 -8.17 18.28 -4.03
N VAL A 128 -7.73 19.42 -4.54
CA VAL A 128 -8.50 20.66 -4.64
C VAL A 128 -8.73 20.92 -6.11
N ASP A 129 -9.98 20.80 -6.54
CA ASP A 129 -10.36 20.80 -7.95
C ASP A 129 -9.82 22.04 -8.70
N GLY A 130 -9.05 21.78 -9.76
CA GLY A 130 -8.42 22.80 -10.59
C GLY A 130 -7.23 23.53 -9.98
N GLU A 131 -6.75 23.12 -8.79
CA GLU A 131 -5.65 23.80 -8.10
C GLU A 131 -4.46 22.88 -7.84
N LYS A 132 -4.63 21.80 -7.03
CA LYS A 132 -3.54 20.91 -6.61
C LYS A 132 -4.05 19.54 -6.16
N GLY A 133 -3.13 18.58 -6.05
CA GLY A 133 -3.40 17.22 -5.60
C GLY A 133 -3.67 16.24 -6.73
N ASN A 134 -3.88 14.97 -6.39
CA ASN A 134 -3.87 13.83 -7.29
C ASN A 134 -2.56 13.75 -8.09
N GLN A 135 -1.44 13.93 -7.38
CA GLN A 135 -0.11 14.05 -7.97
C GLN A 135 0.92 13.19 -7.25
N ILE A 136 1.98 12.87 -7.96
CA ILE A 136 3.15 12.18 -7.43
C ILE A 136 4.36 13.05 -7.76
N PHE A 137 5.23 13.22 -6.77
CA PHE A 137 6.39 14.09 -6.89
C PHE A 137 7.67 13.32 -6.60
N LYS A 138 8.74 13.60 -7.35
CA LYS A 138 10.09 13.18 -6.99
C LYS A 138 10.88 14.37 -6.52
N PHE A 139 11.49 14.27 -5.34
CA PHE A 139 12.37 15.29 -4.78
C PHE A 139 13.76 14.74 -4.53
N SER A 140 14.77 15.61 -4.62
CA SER A 140 16.08 15.29 -4.08
C SER A 140 16.05 15.28 -2.54
N GLN A 141 17.06 14.70 -1.91
CA GLN A 141 17.24 14.75 -0.45
C GLN A 141 17.29 16.17 0.14
N GLY A 142 17.58 17.18 -0.69
CA GLY A 142 17.58 18.59 -0.30
C GLY A 142 16.24 19.29 -0.46
N GLY A 143 15.18 18.59 -0.93
CA GLY A 143 13.86 19.15 -1.18
C GLY A 143 13.73 19.90 -2.53
N GLU A 144 14.62 19.65 -3.50
CA GLU A 144 14.49 20.17 -4.86
C GLU A 144 13.54 19.26 -5.66
N LEU A 145 12.51 19.84 -6.30
CA LEU A 145 11.57 19.11 -7.16
C LEU A 145 12.28 18.65 -8.44
N LEU A 146 12.26 17.36 -8.71
CA LEU A 146 12.88 16.70 -9.86
C LEU A 146 11.85 16.25 -10.90
N ILE A 147 10.74 15.63 -10.47
CA ILE A 147 9.67 15.12 -11.33
C ILE A 147 8.32 15.45 -10.68
N GLU A 148 7.35 15.77 -11.53
CA GLU A 148 5.96 15.97 -11.16
C GLU A 148 5.08 15.14 -12.11
N LEU A 149 4.30 14.21 -11.58
CA LEU A 149 3.38 13.36 -12.31
C LEU A 149 1.94 13.67 -11.88
N GLY A 150 1.01 13.53 -12.81
CA GLY A 150 -0.38 13.92 -12.60
C GLY A 150 -0.64 15.35 -13.08
N GLN A 151 -1.91 15.71 -13.11
CA GLN A 151 -2.35 17.06 -13.47
C GLN A 151 -2.91 17.73 -12.21
N PRO A 152 -2.35 18.89 -11.78
CA PRO A 152 -2.74 19.55 -10.54
C PRO A 152 -4.26 19.73 -10.43
N GLY A 153 -4.87 19.17 -9.40
CA GLY A 153 -6.30 19.32 -9.13
C GLY A 153 -7.24 18.63 -10.14
N ILE A 154 -6.71 17.75 -11.00
CA ILE A 154 -7.51 17.03 -11.99
C ILE A 154 -7.65 15.56 -11.60
N ARG A 155 -8.89 15.08 -11.53
CA ARG A 155 -9.22 13.66 -11.37
C ARG A 155 -9.40 13.04 -12.74
N GLY A 156 -8.88 11.84 -12.94
CA GLY A 156 -9.08 11.13 -14.20
C GLY A 156 -8.45 9.74 -14.22
N ASP A 157 -8.76 9.01 -15.27
CA ASP A 157 -8.27 7.66 -15.54
C ASP A 157 -7.44 7.57 -16.84
N GLY A 158 -7.21 8.69 -17.50
CA GLY A 158 -6.37 8.77 -18.70
C GLY A 158 -4.87 8.65 -18.38
N PRO A 159 -4.01 8.53 -19.43
CA PRO A 159 -2.58 8.63 -19.29
C PRO A 159 -2.16 9.94 -18.59
N GLY A 160 -1.30 9.82 -17.55
CA GLY A 160 -0.86 10.99 -16.78
C GLY A 160 -1.93 11.63 -15.90
N GLN A 161 -3.01 10.91 -15.60
CA GLN A 161 -4.04 11.33 -14.64
C GLN A 161 -4.20 10.29 -13.55
N PHE A 162 -4.53 10.75 -12.35
CA PHE A 162 -4.82 9.91 -11.18
C PHE A 162 -6.13 10.33 -10.51
N ASN A 163 -6.65 9.45 -9.67
CA ASN A 163 -7.79 9.77 -8.81
C ASN A 163 -7.68 9.02 -7.49
N GLU A 164 -7.16 9.70 -6.47
CA GLU A 164 -6.73 9.18 -5.17
C GLU A 164 -5.58 8.17 -5.28
N PRO A 165 -4.42 8.52 -5.87
CA PRO A 165 -3.25 7.63 -5.84
C PRO A 165 -2.83 7.41 -4.39
N ALA A 166 -2.55 6.14 -4.01
CA ALA A 166 -2.32 5.79 -2.61
C ALA A 166 -0.86 5.40 -2.32
N ASP A 167 -0.25 4.60 -3.18
CA ASP A 167 1.09 4.06 -2.94
C ASP A 167 1.85 3.86 -4.26
N LEU A 168 3.18 3.70 -4.15
CA LEU A 168 4.09 3.50 -5.28
C LEU A 168 5.14 2.45 -4.92
N ALA A 169 5.50 1.62 -5.89
CA ALA A 169 6.67 0.75 -5.81
C ALA A 169 7.57 0.93 -7.03
N ILE A 170 8.86 0.83 -6.83
CA ILE A 170 9.88 0.87 -7.88
C ILE A 170 10.33 -0.56 -8.16
N ALA A 171 10.23 -0.98 -9.42
CA ALA A 171 10.67 -2.30 -9.85
C ALA A 171 12.19 -2.37 -10.06
N PRO A 172 12.79 -3.57 -10.09
CA PRO A 172 14.24 -3.73 -10.33
C PRO A 172 14.76 -3.16 -11.65
N ASP A 173 13.87 -2.97 -12.64
CA ASP A 173 14.20 -2.34 -13.93
C ASP A 173 14.01 -0.82 -13.92
N GLY A 174 13.62 -0.24 -12.77
CA GLY A 174 13.37 1.18 -12.55
C GLY A 174 11.96 1.63 -12.91
N THR A 175 11.10 0.77 -13.47
CA THR A 175 9.71 1.13 -13.76
C THR A 175 8.89 1.30 -12.47
N LEU A 176 7.80 2.06 -12.55
CA LEU A 176 7.00 2.44 -11.40
C LEU A 176 5.62 1.79 -11.44
N TYR A 177 5.17 1.25 -10.33
CA TYR A 177 3.81 0.75 -10.15
C TYR A 177 3.09 1.60 -9.12
N ILE A 178 2.00 2.23 -9.53
CA ILE A 178 1.21 3.14 -8.70
C ILE A 178 -0.14 2.47 -8.38
N VAL A 179 -0.48 2.41 -7.11
CA VAL A 179 -1.87 2.20 -6.70
C VAL A 179 -2.64 3.48 -6.97
N ASP A 180 -3.54 3.45 -7.94
CA ASP A 180 -4.40 4.59 -8.29
C ASP A 180 -5.85 4.29 -7.92
N GLY A 181 -6.22 4.75 -6.73
CA GLY A 181 -7.49 4.54 -6.08
C GLY A 181 -7.33 4.33 -4.58
N HIS A 182 -8.35 4.71 -3.82
CA HIS A 182 -8.37 4.58 -2.36
C HIS A 182 -9.78 4.22 -1.88
N ILE A 183 -10.38 5.03 -1.02
CA ILE A 183 -11.69 4.73 -0.39
C ILE A 183 -12.87 5.52 -0.97
N ASP A 184 -12.65 6.64 -1.67
CA ASP A 184 -13.76 7.38 -2.28
C ASP A 184 -14.48 6.47 -3.30
N PRO A 185 -15.79 6.36 -3.25
CA PRO A 185 -16.54 5.51 -4.18
C PRO A 185 -16.30 5.80 -5.67
N ASN A 186 -15.84 7.01 -5.98
CA ASN A 186 -15.56 7.47 -7.33
C ASN A 186 -14.07 7.45 -7.69
N SER A 187 -13.18 7.08 -6.75
CA SER A 187 -11.76 6.97 -7.05
C SER A 187 -11.48 5.82 -8.02
N ASN A 188 -10.33 5.84 -8.65
CA ASN A 188 -9.89 4.77 -9.53
C ASN A 188 -9.70 3.46 -8.74
N ARG A 189 -9.62 2.34 -9.45
CA ARG A 189 -9.42 1.00 -8.86
C ARG A 189 -8.46 0.22 -9.74
N ARG A 190 -7.23 0.75 -9.86
CA ARG A 190 -6.26 0.21 -10.81
C ARG A 190 -4.82 0.31 -10.31
N ILE A 191 -3.95 -0.41 -10.96
CA ILE A 191 -2.50 -0.25 -10.87
C ILE A 191 -2.05 0.42 -12.16
N VAL A 192 -1.33 1.52 -12.06
CA VAL A 192 -0.74 2.23 -13.20
C VAL A 192 0.74 1.87 -13.28
N HIS A 193 1.19 1.42 -14.46
CA HIS A 193 2.57 1.09 -14.76
C HIS A 193 3.19 2.22 -15.59
N LEU A 194 4.30 2.78 -15.12
CA LEU A 194 5.01 3.91 -15.75
C LEU A 194 6.48 3.55 -15.97
N THR A 195 7.15 4.25 -16.90
CA THR A 195 8.62 4.23 -16.99
C THR A 195 9.24 4.91 -15.77
N ALA A 196 10.56 4.79 -15.62
CA ALA A 196 11.32 5.49 -14.56
C ALA A 196 11.19 7.02 -14.64
N GLU A 197 10.92 7.56 -15.83
CA GLU A 197 10.70 9.00 -16.09
C GLU A 197 9.23 9.40 -15.89
N GLY A 198 8.33 8.45 -15.59
CA GLY A 198 6.90 8.70 -15.38
C GLY A 198 6.04 8.68 -16.64
N GLU A 199 6.53 8.16 -17.75
CA GLU A 199 5.73 8.00 -18.97
C GLU A 199 4.80 6.78 -18.81
N PHE A 200 3.53 6.93 -19.24
CA PHE A 200 2.51 5.89 -19.14
C PHE A 200 2.83 4.70 -20.05
N ILE A 201 2.87 3.50 -19.48
CA ILE A 201 2.99 2.23 -20.21
C ILE A 201 1.61 1.59 -20.34
N GLU A 202 0.98 1.25 -19.21
CA GLU A 202 -0.33 0.59 -19.17
C GLU A 202 -0.99 0.74 -17.79
N ALA A 203 -2.23 0.27 -17.66
CA ALA A 203 -2.90 0.19 -16.36
C ALA A 203 -3.72 -1.10 -16.29
N TRP A 204 -3.79 -1.70 -15.09
CA TRP A 204 -4.48 -2.94 -14.82
C TRP A 204 -5.51 -2.77 -13.71
N GLY A 205 -6.65 -3.42 -13.89
CA GLY A 205 -7.67 -3.50 -12.87
C GLY A 205 -8.87 -2.61 -13.11
N GLU A 206 -9.92 -2.93 -12.40
CA GLU A 206 -11.20 -2.22 -12.38
C GLU A 206 -11.88 -2.42 -11.02
N LYS A 207 -12.96 -1.70 -10.77
CA LYS A 207 -13.73 -1.84 -9.53
C LYS A 207 -14.42 -3.20 -9.42
N GLY A 208 -14.28 -3.88 -8.28
CA GLY A 208 -14.99 -5.11 -7.97
C GLY A 208 -14.28 -6.07 -7.01
N TYR A 209 -14.76 -7.33 -7.01
CA TYR A 209 -14.38 -8.38 -6.05
C TYR A 209 -13.71 -9.59 -6.72
N GLY A 210 -13.67 -9.64 -8.05
CA GLY A 210 -13.08 -10.73 -8.84
C GLY A 210 -11.56 -10.62 -8.96
N PRO A 211 -10.95 -11.53 -9.76
CA PRO A 211 -9.55 -11.42 -10.18
C PRO A 211 -9.29 -10.11 -10.93
N LEU A 212 -8.18 -9.43 -10.63
CA LEU A 212 -7.82 -8.11 -11.19
C LEU A 212 -8.91 -7.03 -10.99
N GLN A 213 -9.81 -7.23 -10.04
CA GLN A 213 -10.74 -6.21 -9.59
C GLN A 213 -10.34 -5.76 -8.18
N PHE A 214 -10.53 -4.49 -7.87
CA PHE A 214 -10.15 -3.89 -6.59
C PHE A 214 -11.32 -3.07 -6.02
N GLU A 215 -11.48 -3.06 -4.70
CA GLU A 215 -12.49 -2.20 -4.05
C GLU A 215 -11.85 -1.05 -3.25
N GLY A 216 -10.67 -1.24 -2.76
CA GLY A 216 -9.86 -0.21 -2.10
C GLY A 216 -8.39 -0.62 -2.12
N PRO A 217 -7.75 -0.61 -3.31
CA PRO A 217 -6.33 -0.86 -3.38
C PRO A 217 -5.61 0.24 -2.58
N HIS A 218 -4.60 -0.16 -1.79
CA HIS A 218 -4.00 0.77 -0.84
C HIS A 218 -2.47 0.74 -0.81
N ALA A 219 -1.89 -0.41 -1.06
CA ALA A 219 -0.44 -0.59 -1.00
C ALA A 219 0.06 -1.43 -2.16
N VAL A 220 1.30 -1.23 -2.55
CA VAL A 220 1.98 -2.02 -3.58
C VAL A 220 3.44 -2.24 -3.23
N ALA A 221 3.95 -3.44 -3.53
CA ALA A 221 5.37 -3.75 -3.50
C ALA A 221 5.76 -4.58 -4.72
N VAL A 222 7.04 -4.54 -5.08
CA VAL A 222 7.59 -5.33 -6.19
C VAL A 222 8.77 -6.13 -5.66
N ASP A 223 8.84 -7.41 -6.02
CA ASP A 223 9.96 -8.25 -5.62
C ASP A 223 11.11 -8.23 -6.65
N SER A 224 12.21 -8.91 -6.32
CA SER A 224 13.40 -9.01 -7.15
C SER A 224 13.18 -9.66 -8.53
N GLN A 225 12.03 -10.34 -8.73
CA GLN A 225 11.63 -10.96 -10.00
C GLN A 225 10.65 -10.07 -10.78
N GLY A 226 10.30 -8.88 -10.28
CA GLY A 226 9.34 -7.96 -10.86
C GLY A 226 7.88 -8.34 -10.60
N ARG A 227 7.58 -9.31 -9.72
CA ARG A 227 6.18 -9.61 -9.35
C ARG A 227 5.62 -8.49 -8.49
N VAL A 228 4.39 -8.10 -8.79
CA VAL A 228 3.70 -6.96 -8.17
C VAL A 228 2.69 -7.47 -7.13
N TYR A 229 2.84 -7.05 -5.90
CA TYR A 229 1.98 -7.41 -4.77
C TYR A 229 1.08 -6.24 -4.43
N VAL A 230 -0.23 -6.41 -4.62
CA VAL A 230 -1.22 -5.35 -4.42
C VAL A 230 -2.07 -5.63 -3.20
N GLY A 231 -2.06 -4.71 -2.26
CA GLY A 231 -2.95 -4.71 -1.10
C GLY A 231 -4.34 -4.21 -1.48
N ASP A 232 -5.24 -5.11 -1.79
CA ASP A 232 -6.65 -4.81 -2.05
C ASP A 232 -7.40 -4.76 -0.71
N ARG A 233 -7.14 -3.65 0.02
CA ARG A 233 -7.46 -3.49 1.44
C ARG A 233 -8.93 -3.72 1.74
N THR A 234 -9.83 -3.08 1.01
CA THR A 234 -11.28 -3.21 1.28
C THR A 234 -11.80 -4.62 0.98
N ASN A 235 -11.13 -5.36 0.11
CA ASN A 235 -11.42 -6.77 -0.15
C ASN A 235 -10.67 -7.74 0.80
N ASN A 236 -9.92 -7.23 1.78
CA ASN A 236 -9.16 -8.02 2.77
C ASN A 236 -8.28 -9.10 2.11
N ARG A 237 -7.48 -8.70 1.11
CA ARG A 237 -6.65 -9.64 0.35
C ARG A 237 -5.43 -8.98 -0.28
N LEU A 238 -4.44 -9.81 -0.63
CA LEU A 238 -3.39 -9.48 -1.57
C LEU A 238 -3.70 -10.10 -2.94
N GLN A 239 -3.39 -9.38 -4.00
CA GLN A 239 -3.31 -9.93 -5.34
C GLN A 239 -1.86 -9.87 -5.80
N VAL A 240 -1.31 -10.99 -6.26
CA VAL A 240 0.06 -11.10 -6.78
C VAL A 240 -0.02 -11.18 -8.29
N LEU A 241 0.67 -10.28 -8.97
CA LEU A 241 0.66 -10.16 -10.43
C LEU A 241 2.06 -10.42 -11.00
N SER A 242 2.12 -10.88 -12.24
CA SER A 242 3.37 -10.89 -13.00
C SER A 242 3.77 -9.47 -13.41
N PRO A 243 5.01 -9.24 -13.88
CA PRO A 243 5.43 -7.94 -14.43
C PRO A 243 4.58 -7.47 -15.62
N ASN A 244 3.82 -8.36 -16.25
CA ASN A 244 2.93 -8.06 -17.38
C ASN A 244 1.45 -7.97 -16.95
N GLY A 245 1.15 -7.87 -15.66
CA GLY A 245 -0.21 -7.73 -15.14
C GLY A 245 -1.05 -9.01 -15.10
N GLU A 246 -0.47 -10.18 -15.35
CA GLU A 246 -1.19 -11.44 -15.22
C GLU A 246 -1.34 -11.83 -13.75
N LEU A 247 -2.55 -12.21 -13.33
CA LEU A 247 -2.79 -12.66 -11.96
C LEU A 247 -2.10 -14.00 -11.69
N LEU A 248 -1.22 -14.03 -10.70
CA LEU A 248 -0.51 -15.24 -10.25
C LEU A 248 -1.16 -15.87 -9.02
N ALA A 249 -1.62 -15.05 -8.05
CA ALA A 249 -2.24 -15.53 -6.83
C ALA A 249 -3.20 -14.49 -6.21
N ILE A 250 -4.14 -14.99 -5.41
CA ILE A 250 -4.96 -14.19 -4.48
C ILE A 250 -4.78 -14.80 -3.09
N TRP A 251 -4.32 -13.99 -2.13
CA TRP A 251 -4.10 -14.39 -0.75
C TRP A 251 -5.05 -13.66 0.18
N THR A 252 -5.89 -14.41 0.90
CA THR A 252 -6.88 -13.87 1.84
C THR A 252 -6.51 -14.08 3.30
N HIS A 253 -5.27 -14.50 3.56
CA HIS A 253 -4.77 -14.86 4.89
C HIS A 253 -3.67 -13.91 5.40
N TRP A 254 -3.64 -12.68 4.88
CA TRP A 254 -2.72 -11.63 5.28
C TRP A 254 -3.44 -10.42 5.93
N GLY A 255 -4.64 -10.65 6.49
CA GLY A 255 -5.44 -9.62 7.11
C GLY A 255 -6.02 -8.60 6.12
N ARG A 256 -6.00 -7.33 6.51
CA ARG A 256 -6.49 -6.18 5.75
C ARG A 256 -5.30 -5.28 5.37
N PRO A 257 -4.65 -5.52 4.23
CA PRO A 257 -3.35 -4.94 3.90
C PRO A 257 -3.43 -3.42 3.68
N SER A 258 -2.89 -2.66 4.64
CA SER A 258 -2.74 -1.20 4.57
C SER A 258 -1.38 -0.78 4.04
N GLY A 259 -0.32 -1.50 4.36
CA GLY A 259 1.04 -1.28 3.87
C GLY A 259 1.70 -2.59 3.48
N ILE A 260 2.59 -2.56 2.51
CA ILE A 260 3.37 -3.70 2.05
C ILE A 260 4.81 -3.27 1.82
N ARG A 261 5.75 -4.10 2.28
CA ARG A 261 7.17 -3.98 1.93
C ARG A 261 7.74 -5.36 1.60
N ILE A 262 8.70 -5.38 0.72
CA ILE A 262 9.50 -6.57 0.43
C ILE A 262 10.96 -6.17 0.58
N GLU A 263 11.65 -6.85 1.49
CA GLU A 263 13.07 -6.65 1.73
C GLU A 263 13.77 -8.00 1.89
N ASN A 264 14.83 -8.23 1.13
CA ASN A 264 15.61 -9.49 1.14
C ASN A 264 14.72 -10.75 1.03
N ASP A 265 13.78 -10.76 0.05
CA ASP A 265 12.80 -11.83 -0.20
C ASP A 265 11.86 -12.12 0.99
N THR A 266 11.77 -11.22 1.95
CA THR A 266 10.81 -11.26 3.05
C THR A 266 9.67 -10.29 2.76
N LEU A 267 8.44 -10.78 2.89
CA LEU A 267 7.22 -9.99 2.72
C LEU A 267 6.73 -9.48 4.09
N TYR A 268 6.48 -8.19 4.17
CA TYR A 268 5.91 -7.51 5.35
C TYR A 268 4.59 -6.88 4.95
N VAL A 269 3.51 -7.22 5.66
CA VAL A 269 2.18 -6.70 5.39
C VAL A 269 1.58 -6.13 6.67
N VAL A 270 1.18 -4.87 6.62
CA VAL A 270 0.51 -4.22 7.75
C VAL A 270 -0.99 -4.39 7.62
N ASP A 271 -1.60 -4.83 8.70
CA ASP A 271 -3.03 -4.71 8.95
C ASP A 271 -3.25 -3.65 10.05
N SER A 272 -3.59 -2.44 9.67
CA SER A 272 -3.84 -1.35 10.61
C SER A 272 -5.31 -1.22 11.02
N GLU A 273 -6.22 -1.95 10.37
CA GLU A 273 -7.64 -1.62 10.42
C GLU A 273 -8.59 -2.78 10.74
N SER A 274 -8.15 -4.04 10.74
CA SER A 274 -9.05 -5.17 11.01
C SER A 274 -9.82 -5.03 12.31
N ARG A 275 -11.14 -5.24 12.25
CA ARG A 275 -12.09 -5.17 13.38
C ARG A 275 -13.08 -6.32 13.36
N ALA A 276 -13.53 -6.71 14.54
CA ALA A 276 -14.45 -7.82 14.71
C ALA A 276 -15.93 -7.40 14.59
N ASP A 277 -16.26 -6.12 14.80
CA ASP A 277 -17.63 -5.64 14.91
C ASP A 277 -18.27 -5.45 13.52
N GLU A 278 -19.39 -6.15 13.31
CA GLU A 278 -20.13 -6.11 12.05
C GLU A 278 -20.70 -4.70 11.78
N GLY A 279 -20.50 -4.23 10.55
CA GLY A 279 -20.97 -2.92 10.10
C GLY A 279 -20.02 -1.77 10.40
N GLU A 280 -18.92 -2.00 11.11
CA GLU A 280 -17.85 -1.03 11.27
C GLU A 280 -16.90 -1.02 10.07
N TYR A 281 -16.29 0.15 9.82
CA TYR A 281 -15.19 0.26 8.88
C TYR A 281 -14.03 -0.65 9.31
N GLY A 282 -13.50 -1.43 8.37
CA GLY A 282 -12.44 -2.39 8.66
C GLY A 282 -12.96 -3.75 9.13
N TYR A 283 -14.26 -4.05 9.00
CA TYR A 283 -14.80 -5.37 9.36
C TYR A 283 -14.05 -6.50 8.68
N ASN A 284 -13.34 -7.28 9.48
CA ASN A 284 -12.55 -8.44 9.07
C ASN A 284 -12.45 -9.43 10.25
N PRO A 285 -13.55 -10.10 10.59
CA PRO A 285 -13.64 -10.93 11.80
C PRO A 285 -12.65 -12.09 11.77
N GLY A 286 -12.00 -12.33 12.90
CA GLY A 286 -10.99 -13.38 13.06
C GLY A 286 -9.57 -12.94 12.67
N TRP A 287 -9.38 -11.70 12.23
CA TRP A 287 -8.07 -11.11 11.96
C TRP A 287 -7.72 -10.05 13.00
N HIS A 288 -6.42 -9.88 13.23
CA HIS A 288 -5.87 -8.93 14.20
C HIS A 288 -5.01 -7.91 13.49
N ARG A 289 -5.07 -6.67 13.97
CA ARG A 289 -4.15 -5.62 13.56
C ARG A 289 -2.72 -5.97 13.98
N GLY A 290 -1.79 -5.67 13.12
CA GLY A 290 -0.38 -5.96 13.34
C GLY A 290 0.41 -6.00 12.04
N ILE A 291 1.67 -6.42 12.13
CA ILE A 291 2.53 -6.66 10.98
C ILE A 291 2.67 -8.17 10.80
N TYR A 292 2.24 -8.67 9.68
CA TYR A 292 2.45 -10.04 9.23
C TYR A 292 3.77 -10.10 8.47
N VAL A 293 4.66 -11.01 8.86
CA VAL A 293 5.95 -11.22 8.21
C VAL A 293 5.97 -12.62 7.61
N GLY A 294 6.50 -12.78 6.42
CA GLY A 294 6.57 -14.09 5.78
C GLY A 294 7.33 -14.11 4.47
N THR A 295 7.05 -15.09 3.65
CA THR A 295 7.79 -15.40 2.43
C THR A 295 7.00 -15.07 1.17
N LEU A 296 7.69 -14.95 0.04
CA LEU A 296 7.11 -14.62 -1.26
C LEU A 296 6.28 -15.76 -1.91
N ASP A 297 6.17 -16.91 -1.24
CA ASP A 297 5.25 -18.00 -1.59
C ASP A 297 3.91 -17.90 -0.84
N GLY A 298 3.76 -16.89 0.02
CA GLY A 298 2.55 -16.62 0.77
C GLY A 298 2.50 -17.23 2.18
N SER A 299 3.60 -17.82 2.68
CA SER A 299 3.64 -18.40 4.03
C SER A 299 3.97 -17.32 5.06
N ILE A 300 3.14 -17.19 6.11
CA ILE A 300 3.40 -16.29 7.25
C ILE A 300 4.31 -17.00 8.25
N THR A 301 5.37 -16.33 8.70
CA THR A 301 6.37 -16.86 9.64
C THR A 301 6.34 -16.17 11.01
N ASP A 302 5.98 -14.88 11.06
CA ASP A 302 5.93 -14.07 12.28
C ASP A 302 4.69 -13.16 12.24
N PHE A 303 4.23 -12.75 13.42
CA PHE A 303 3.19 -11.74 13.58
C PHE A 303 3.52 -10.81 14.73
N ILE A 304 3.61 -9.52 14.45
CA ILE A 304 3.85 -8.46 15.43
C ILE A 304 2.48 -7.84 15.73
N PRO A 305 1.86 -8.13 16.89
CA PRO A 305 0.53 -7.63 17.21
C PRO A 305 0.54 -6.12 17.50
N ASP A 306 -0.55 -5.44 17.15
CA ASP A 306 -0.83 -4.09 17.62
C ASP A 306 -0.90 -4.07 19.16
N PRO A 307 -0.07 -3.28 19.85
CA PRO A 307 -0.09 -3.20 21.31
C PRO A 307 -1.33 -2.50 21.85
N SER A 308 -2.08 -1.78 21.01
CA SER A 308 -3.27 -1.01 21.38
C SER A 308 -4.55 -1.59 20.75
N PRO A 309 -5.02 -2.79 21.13
CA PRO A 309 -6.10 -3.48 20.43
C PRO A 309 -7.49 -2.81 20.58
N SER A 310 -7.63 -1.80 21.43
CA SER A 310 -8.93 -1.30 21.88
C SER A 310 -9.53 -0.16 21.05
N GLY A 311 -9.09 0.09 19.84
CA GLY A 311 -9.81 1.00 18.97
C GLY A 311 -9.01 2.18 18.44
N GLY A 312 -9.24 2.56 17.27
CA GLY A 312 -8.56 3.58 16.50
C GLY A 312 -7.60 2.97 15.49
N THR A 313 -7.12 3.76 14.59
CA THR A 313 -6.04 3.44 13.66
C THR A 313 -4.72 3.83 14.33
N SER A 314 -4.37 3.20 15.45
CA SER A 314 -3.18 3.56 16.23
C SER A 314 -1.91 2.89 15.73
N PHE A 315 -2.04 1.77 15.04
CA PHE A 315 -0.91 1.02 14.50
C PHE A 315 -0.40 1.64 13.19
N PRO A 316 0.87 1.42 12.81
CA PRO A 316 1.39 1.89 11.53
C PRO A 316 0.49 1.53 10.36
N GLU A 317 0.28 2.47 9.45
CA GLU A 317 -0.37 2.23 8.17
C GLU A 317 0.68 2.02 7.06
N GLY A 318 1.72 2.85 7.06
CA GLY A 318 2.89 2.68 6.22
C GLY A 318 4.09 2.14 7.00
N ILE A 319 4.88 1.33 6.35
CA ILE A 319 6.13 0.78 6.88
C ILE A 319 7.27 0.89 5.87
N SER A 320 8.48 0.95 6.39
CA SER A 320 9.74 0.70 5.69
C SER A 320 10.52 -0.39 6.41
N VAL A 321 11.41 -1.05 5.71
CA VAL A 321 12.32 -2.06 6.29
C VAL A 321 13.72 -1.75 5.79
N ASP A 322 14.68 -1.60 6.71
CA ASP A 322 16.06 -1.36 6.34
C ASP A 322 16.83 -2.66 6.03
N ASP A 323 18.03 -2.54 5.49
CA ASP A 323 18.93 -3.66 5.13
C ASP A 323 19.24 -4.61 6.29
N ASN A 324 19.04 -4.17 7.52
CA ASN A 324 19.27 -4.97 8.75
C ASN A 324 17.98 -5.69 9.20
N GLY A 325 16.87 -5.52 8.48
CA GLY A 325 15.57 -6.09 8.82
C GLY A 325 14.87 -5.37 9.98
N VAL A 326 15.27 -4.15 10.28
CA VAL A 326 14.55 -3.28 11.22
C VAL A 326 13.35 -2.69 10.49
N ILE A 327 12.17 -2.84 11.08
CA ILE A 327 10.94 -2.28 10.52
C ILE A 327 10.71 -0.91 11.16
N TRP A 328 10.39 0.07 10.34
CA TRP A 328 10.00 1.41 10.71
C TRP A 328 8.53 1.63 10.34
N GLY A 329 7.74 2.21 11.22
CA GLY A 329 6.32 2.41 10.97
C GLY A 329 5.86 3.80 11.39
N ALA A 330 4.98 4.40 10.58
CA ALA A 330 4.33 5.67 10.88
C ALA A 330 2.85 5.43 11.22
N SER A 331 2.44 5.91 12.40
CA SER A 331 1.12 5.69 12.96
C SER A 331 0.15 6.83 12.61
N VAL A 332 -1.03 6.48 12.11
CA VAL A 332 -2.09 7.44 11.78
C VAL A 332 -2.80 7.93 13.05
N GLY A 333 -3.08 7.03 13.98
CA GLY A 333 -3.85 7.33 15.19
C GLY A 333 -3.02 8.02 16.27
N ASP A 334 -1.94 7.39 16.69
CA ASP A 334 -1.09 7.86 17.79
C ASP A 334 -0.10 8.94 17.34
N ARG A 335 0.05 9.12 16.01
CA ARG A 335 0.91 10.14 15.39
C ARG A 335 2.35 10.05 15.85
N GLU A 336 2.88 8.85 15.81
CA GLU A 336 4.24 8.54 16.23
C GLU A 336 4.96 7.71 15.18
N VAL A 337 6.28 7.66 15.30
CA VAL A 337 7.13 6.75 14.56
C VAL A 337 7.53 5.61 15.50
N LEU A 338 7.31 4.38 15.04
CA LEU A 338 7.66 3.16 15.74
C LEU A 338 8.81 2.45 15.03
N LYS A 339 9.62 1.76 15.82
CA LYS A 339 10.71 0.92 15.34
C LYS A 339 10.51 -0.49 15.91
N PHE A 340 10.64 -1.49 15.04
CA PHE A 340 10.51 -2.89 15.42
C PHE A 340 11.84 -3.58 15.15
N VAL A 341 12.46 -4.10 16.22
CA VAL A 341 13.80 -4.71 16.18
C VAL A 341 13.67 -6.20 16.42
N LYS A 342 14.22 -7.00 15.50
CA LYS A 342 14.24 -8.45 15.64
C LYS A 342 15.13 -8.87 16.79
N GLN A 343 14.64 -9.80 17.65
CA GLN A 343 15.35 -10.33 18.82
C GLN A 343 16.17 -11.58 18.50
#